data_4fc4a7514997ca70e7e9d82f34468ca0
#
_entry.id   4fc4a7514997ca70e7e9d82f34468ca0
#
_cell.length_a   1.000
_cell.length_b   1.000
_cell.length_c   1.000
_cell.angle_alpha   90.00
_cell.angle_beta   90.00
_cell.angle_gamma   90.00
#
_symmetry.space_group_name_H-M   'P 1'
#
loop_
_entity.id
_entity.type
_entity.pdbx_description
1 polymer ?
#
loop_
_entity_poly.entity_id
_entity_poly.type
_entity_poly.pdbx_seq_one_letter_code
_entity_poly.pdbx_strand_id
1 'polypeptide(L)'
;MRVAVSVDLDAIACYYRIHGLGEPPDELDHVILERALPRAAALFAARDIAVTWFVVGKDIDGSLAGPGRDQRVANGQRLAELATRGDELGNHSYSHFYELARLDPVTIDREIATCDRVLAKLVKVVKGFRAPGYDVSPAMLDSLARHGYRYDSSIFPAPGYYAAKAAVMAGLAAAGRPSGAVLTDPRALAAPPEPYRPAMTSPWRRGQAPLVELPIAVTPWTRVPAIGTTLLVAPT
;
A
#
# COMPACT_ATOMS: atom_id res chain seq x y z
N MET A 1 -5.56 8.23 -22.76
CA MET A 1 -5.69 7.80 -21.36
C MET A 1 -4.30 7.49 -20.84
N ARG A 2 -3.94 7.91 -19.63
CA ARG A 2 -2.69 7.50 -18.97
C ARG A 2 -3.04 6.53 -17.86
N VAL A 3 -2.27 5.45 -17.71
CA VAL A 3 -2.44 4.44 -16.66
C VAL A 3 -1.14 4.40 -15.87
N ALA A 4 -1.23 4.46 -14.54
CA ALA A 4 -0.13 4.21 -13.63
C ALA A 4 -0.30 2.79 -13.07
N VAL A 5 0.75 1.98 -13.17
CA VAL A 5 0.78 0.65 -12.55
C VAL A 5 1.47 0.77 -11.19
N SER A 6 0.85 0.22 -10.16
CA SER A 6 1.44 0.17 -8.83
C SER A 6 1.21 -1.17 -8.17
N VAL A 7 2.13 -1.59 -7.32
CA VAL A 7 2.11 -2.86 -6.60
C VAL A 7 2.49 -2.61 -5.15
N ASP A 8 1.69 -3.13 -4.22
CA ASP A 8 2.00 -3.15 -2.80
C ASP A 8 2.86 -4.39 -2.51
N LEU A 9 3.99 -4.20 -1.83
CA LEU A 9 4.94 -5.26 -1.52
C LEU A 9 4.73 -5.77 -0.09
N ASP A 10 3.51 -6.26 0.17
CA ASP A 10 3.12 -6.79 1.47
C ASP A 10 3.78 -8.16 1.69
N ALA A 11 4.58 -8.30 2.75
CA ALA A 11 5.11 -9.61 3.14
C ALA A 11 3.98 -10.60 3.47
N ILE A 12 4.20 -11.90 3.25
CA ILE A 12 3.23 -12.94 3.59
C ILE A 12 2.83 -12.90 5.07
N ALA A 13 3.75 -12.55 5.96
CA ALA A 13 3.47 -12.35 7.37
C ALA A 13 2.34 -11.34 7.66
N CYS A 14 2.14 -10.34 6.79
CA CYS A 14 1.02 -9.40 6.90
C CYS A 14 -0.33 -10.12 6.74
N TYR A 15 -0.44 -11.02 5.75
CA TYR A 15 -1.65 -11.81 5.51
C TYR A 15 -1.92 -12.82 6.64
N TYR A 16 -0.87 -13.49 7.11
CA TYR A 16 -1.00 -14.41 8.24
C TYR A 16 -1.53 -13.71 9.49
N ARG A 17 -0.96 -12.53 9.80
CA ARG A 17 -1.38 -11.72 10.95
C ARG A 17 -2.84 -11.28 10.88
N ILE A 18 -3.32 -10.74 9.76
CA ILE A 18 -4.71 -10.27 9.63
C ILE A 18 -5.73 -11.40 9.61
N HIS A 19 -5.32 -12.62 9.29
CA HIS A 19 -6.20 -13.78 9.29
C HIS A 19 -6.03 -14.67 10.53
N GLY A 20 -5.18 -14.29 11.50
CA GLY A 20 -4.94 -15.04 12.72
C GLY A 20 -4.35 -16.42 12.46
N LEU A 21 -3.50 -16.56 11.43
CA LEU A 21 -2.90 -17.83 11.01
C LEU A 21 -1.57 -18.13 11.72
N GLY A 22 -1.14 -17.28 12.66
CA GLY A 22 0.17 -17.35 13.29
C GLY A 22 1.29 -16.78 12.42
N GLU A 23 2.50 -17.29 12.57
CA GLU A 23 3.63 -16.93 11.73
C GLU A 23 3.65 -17.79 10.44
N PRO A 24 4.05 -17.24 9.30
CA PRO A 24 4.20 -18.02 8.07
C PRO A 24 5.36 -19.05 8.23
N PRO A 25 5.34 -20.12 7.44
CA PRO A 25 6.53 -20.98 7.30
C PRO A 25 7.74 -20.16 6.80
N ASP A 26 8.94 -20.48 7.30
CA ASP A 26 10.17 -19.74 6.98
C ASP A 26 10.42 -19.61 5.47
N GLU A 27 10.04 -20.64 4.68
CA GLU A 27 10.19 -20.63 3.23
C GLU A 27 9.30 -19.59 2.51
N LEU A 28 8.28 -19.07 3.20
CA LEU A 28 7.35 -18.09 2.66
C LEU A 28 7.64 -16.68 3.15
N ASP A 29 8.43 -16.50 4.18
CA ASP A 29 8.62 -15.18 4.82
C ASP A 29 9.07 -14.10 3.82
N HIS A 30 10.00 -14.44 2.93
CA HIS A 30 10.55 -13.49 1.95
C HIS A 30 10.04 -13.69 0.51
N VAL A 31 9.07 -14.57 0.29
CA VAL A 31 8.63 -14.99 -1.06
C VAL A 31 8.20 -13.82 -1.95
N ILE A 32 7.62 -12.76 -1.37
CA ILE A 32 7.17 -11.59 -2.12
C ILE A 32 8.36 -10.84 -2.73
N LEU A 33 9.35 -10.50 -1.91
CA LEU A 33 10.51 -9.73 -2.36
C LEU A 33 11.56 -10.57 -3.10
N GLU A 34 11.62 -11.89 -2.83
CA GLU A 34 12.59 -12.78 -3.48
C GLU A 34 12.10 -13.39 -4.79
N ARG A 35 10.83 -13.70 -4.89
CA ARG A 35 10.28 -14.43 -6.04
C ARG A 35 9.22 -13.64 -6.81
N ALA A 36 8.25 -13.04 -6.12
CA ALA A 36 7.16 -12.34 -6.79
C ALA A 36 7.64 -11.04 -7.43
N LEU A 37 8.39 -10.21 -6.68
CA LEU A 37 8.93 -8.94 -7.17
C LEU A 37 9.80 -9.10 -8.44
N PRO A 38 10.83 -9.97 -8.50
CA PRO A 38 11.63 -10.11 -9.71
C PRO A 38 10.82 -10.58 -10.92
N ARG A 39 9.86 -11.47 -10.71
CA ARG A 39 8.99 -11.96 -11.80
C ARG A 39 8.05 -10.87 -12.33
N ALA A 40 7.43 -10.11 -11.43
CA ALA A 40 6.58 -8.99 -11.79
C ALA A 40 7.39 -7.89 -12.49
N ALA A 41 8.56 -7.53 -11.95
CA ALA A 41 9.45 -6.54 -12.55
C ALA A 41 9.90 -6.95 -13.96
N ALA A 42 10.26 -8.21 -14.18
CA ALA A 42 10.61 -8.72 -15.52
C ALA A 42 9.42 -8.64 -16.48
N LEU A 43 8.21 -8.97 -16.02
CA LEU A 43 6.98 -8.89 -16.81
C LEU A 43 6.69 -7.48 -17.29
N PHE A 44 6.81 -6.49 -16.41
CA PHE A 44 6.57 -5.08 -16.73
C PHE A 44 7.69 -4.50 -17.59
N ALA A 45 8.95 -4.82 -17.27
CA ALA A 45 10.10 -4.38 -18.07
C ALA A 45 10.04 -4.89 -19.52
N ALA A 46 9.58 -6.15 -19.74
CA ALA A 46 9.41 -6.68 -21.08
C ALA A 46 8.34 -5.94 -21.92
N ARG A 47 7.57 -5.05 -21.30
CA ARG A 47 6.51 -4.24 -21.92
C ARG A 47 6.78 -2.74 -21.85
N ASP A 48 7.97 -2.36 -21.41
CA ASP A 48 8.36 -0.95 -21.20
C ASP A 48 7.38 -0.20 -20.27
N ILE A 49 6.92 -0.89 -19.21
CA ILE A 49 6.02 -0.33 -18.20
C ILE A 49 6.83 -0.02 -16.94
N ALA A 50 6.93 1.25 -16.58
CA ALA A 50 7.43 1.67 -15.27
C ALA A 50 6.36 1.44 -14.19
N VAL A 51 6.80 1.01 -13.01
CA VAL A 51 5.93 0.63 -11.89
C VAL A 51 6.26 1.47 -10.66
N THR A 52 5.24 1.82 -9.89
CA THR A 52 5.42 2.28 -8.51
C THR A 52 5.31 1.09 -7.56
N TRP A 53 6.39 0.78 -6.86
CA TRP A 53 6.45 -0.24 -5.82
C TRP A 53 6.23 0.42 -4.45
N PHE A 54 5.11 0.15 -3.79
CA PHE A 54 4.85 0.61 -2.43
C PHE A 54 5.50 -0.36 -1.44
N VAL A 55 6.49 0.14 -0.70
CA VAL A 55 7.45 -0.65 0.06
C VAL A 55 7.20 -0.51 1.55
N VAL A 56 7.11 -1.63 2.24
CA VAL A 56 7.10 -1.70 3.70
C VAL A 56 8.53 -1.50 4.23
N GLY A 57 8.75 -0.44 5.00
CA GLY A 57 10.10 -0.03 5.41
C GLY A 57 10.85 -1.09 6.20
N LYS A 58 10.16 -1.81 7.10
CA LYS A 58 10.74 -2.86 7.94
C LYS A 58 11.36 -4.00 7.13
N ASP A 59 10.79 -4.34 5.96
CA ASP A 59 11.21 -5.48 5.15
C ASP A 59 12.51 -5.23 4.39
N ILE A 60 12.99 -3.99 4.42
CA ILE A 60 14.24 -3.56 3.76
C ILE A 60 15.20 -2.82 4.71
N ASP A 61 14.85 -2.69 6.00
CA ASP A 61 15.70 -1.97 6.95
C ASP A 61 16.84 -2.85 7.46
N GLY A 62 17.97 -2.80 6.78
CA GLY A 62 19.20 -3.47 7.17
C GLY A 62 19.84 -2.96 8.47
N SER A 63 19.33 -1.87 9.08
CA SER A 63 19.79 -1.38 10.39
C SER A 63 19.21 -2.18 11.55
N LEU A 64 18.12 -2.91 11.34
CA LEU A 64 17.55 -3.80 12.35
C LEU A 64 18.49 -4.97 12.59
N ALA A 65 18.93 -5.12 13.85
CA ALA A 65 19.73 -6.26 14.27
C ALA A 65 18.90 -7.56 14.32
N GLY A 66 19.59 -8.71 14.35
CA GLY A 66 18.96 -10.03 14.48
C GLY A 66 18.69 -10.75 13.16
N PRO A 67 17.95 -11.86 13.23
CA PRO A 67 17.65 -12.71 12.06
C PRO A 67 17.07 -11.92 10.88
N GLY A 68 17.39 -12.35 9.65
CA GLY A 68 16.88 -11.72 8.43
C GLY A 68 17.53 -10.39 8.04
N ARG A 69 18.57 -9.91 8.75
CA ARG A 69 19.27 -8.67 8.41
C ARG A 69 19.83 -8.69 6.99
N ASP A 70 20.56 -9.74 6.63
CA ASP A 70 21.18 -9.84 5.31
C ASP A 70 20.12 -9.90 4.20
N GLN A 71 18.99 -10.55 4.50
CA GLN A 71 17.85 -10.60 3.60
C GLN A 71 17.22 -9.21 3.39
N ARG A 72 17.04 -8.42 4.45
CA ARG A 72 16.55 -7.03 4.33
C ARG A 72 17.48 -6.16 3.50
N VAL A 73 18.79 -6.33 3.68
CA VAL A 73 19.80 -5.63 2.86
C VAL A 73 19.68 -6.06 1.39
N ALA A 74 19.59 -7.35 1.10
CA ALA A 74 19.42 -7.86 -0.26
C ALA A 74 18.11 -7.36 -0.91
N ASN A 75 17.02 -7.30 -0.14
CA ASN A 75 15.74 -6.75 -0.59
C ASN A 75 15.87 -5.26 -0.97
N GLY A 76 16.55 -4.46 -0.12
CA GLY A 76 16.84 -3.06 -0.42
C GLY A 76 17.66 -2.89 -1.69
N GLN A 77 18.68 -3.72 -1.92
CA GLN A 77 19.49 -3.68 -3.14
C GLN A 77 18.66 -3.96 -4.40
N ARG A 78 17.78 -4.98 -4.37
CA ARG A 78 16.85 -5.27 -5.49
C ARG A 78 15.97 -4.06 -5.84
N LEU A 79 15.41 -3.41 -4.82
CA LEU A 79 14.57 -2.23 -5.02
C LEU A 79 15.38 -1.04 -5.57
N ALA A 80 16.60 -0.83 -5.09
CA ALA A 80 17.50 0.20 -5.63
C ALA A 80 17.79 -0.04 -7.12
N GLU A 81 18.02 -1.28 -7.53
CA GLU A 81 18.21 -1.65 -8.94
C GLU A 81 16.97 -1.31 -9.79
N LEU A 82 15.76 -1.60 -9.29
CA LEU A 82 14.52 -1.24 -9.98
C LEU A 82 14.38 0.28 -10.13
N ALA A 83 14.69 1.03 -9.08
CA ALA A 83 14.67 2.49 -9.12
C ALA A 83 15.65 3.08 -10.14
N THR A 84 16.85 2.47 -10.32
CA THR A 84 17.81 2.91 -11.37
C THR A 84 17.31 2.63 -12.78
N ARG A 85 16.38 1.71 -12.95
CA ARG A 85 15.73 1.37 -14.22
C ARG A 85 14.54 2.27 -14.56
N GLY A 86 14.16 3.18 -13.65
CA GLY A 86 13.08 4.13 -13.86
C GLY A 86 11.78 3.80 -13.10
N ASP A 87 11.75 2.74 -12.31
CA ASP A 87 10.64 2.44 -11.41
C ASP A 87 10.62 3.43 -10.24
N GLU A 88 9.46 3.65 -9.64
CA GLU A 88 9.30 4.48 -8.46
C GLU A 88 9.17 3.62 -7.20
N LEU A 89 9.84 4.05 -6.11
CA LEU A 89 9.63 3.49 -4.78
C LEU A 89 8.73 4.44 -3.98
N GLY A 90 7.55 3.95 -3.60
CA GLY A 90 6.59 4.63 -2.75
C GLY A 90 6.64 4.09 -1.31
N ASN A 91 6.21 4.89 -0.36
CA ASN A 91 6.15 4.55 1.05
C ASN A 91 4.84 3.80 1.36
N HIS A 92 4.95 2.61 2.00
CA HIS A 92 3.81 1.80 2.45
C HIS A 92 3.80 1.61 3.97
N SER A 93 4.17 2.65 4.72
CA SER A 93 4.47 2.67 6.15
C SER A 93 5.67 1.81 6.55
N TYR A 94 6.11 1.95 7.80
CA TYR A 94 7.26 1.20 8.28
C TYR A 94 6.91 -0.22 8.72
N SER A 95 5.87 -0.38 9.54
CA SER A 95 5.49 -1.66 10.17
C SER A 95 4.28 -2.33 9.53
N HIS A 96 3.66 -1.69 8.53
CA HIS A 96 2.45 -2.16 7.87
C HIS A 96 1.30 -2.43 8.85
N PHE A 97 0.96 -1.43 9.69
CA PHE A 97 -0.25 -1.50 10.50
C PHE A 97 -1.48 -1.31 9.64
N TYR A 98 -2.35 -2.31 9.59
CA TYR A 98 -3.59 -2.25 8.79
C TYR A 98 -4.54 -1.13 9.23
N GLU A 99 -4.52 -0.81 10.54
CA GLU A 99 -5.28 0.26 11.17
C GLU A 99 -4.53 1.59 11.23
N LEU A 100 -3.47 1.79 10.45
CA LEU A 100 -2.59 2.96 10.52
C LEU A 100 -3.36 4.28 10.59
N ALA A 101 -4.38 4.46 9.75
CA ALA A 101 -5.19 5.68 9.69
C ALA A 101 -5.96 5.99 10.99
N ARG A 102 -6.08 5.02 11.90
CA ARG A 102 -6.83 5.12 13.18
C ARG A 102 -5.94 5.24 14.40
N LEU A 103 -4.63 5.14 14.21
CA LEU A 103 -3.66 5.34 15.28
C LEU A 103 -3.57 6.83 15.65
N ASP A 104 -2.92 7.11 16.77
CA ASP A 104 -2.66 8.49 17.17
C ASP A 104 -1.74 9.21 16.16
N PRO A 105 -1.85 10.55 16.04
CA PRO A 105 -1.08 11.30 15.05
C PRO A 105 0.44 11.17 15.17
N VAL A 106 0.98 10.95 16.38
CA VAL A 106 2.42 10.78 16.60
C VAL A 106 2.88 9.44 16.06
N THR A 107 2.11 8.39 16.28
CA THR A 107 2.41 7.06 15.74
C THR A 107 2.30 7.04 14.22
N ILE A 108 1.25 7.66 13.63
CA ILE A 108 1.11 7.80 12.18
C ILE A 108 2.35 8.49 11.59
N ASP A 109 2.73 9.64 12.17
CA ASP A 109 3.89 10.41 11.69
C ASP A 109 5.19 9.59 11.78
N ARG A 110 5.40 8.89 12.88
CA ARG A 110 6.58 8.05 13.08
C ARG A 110 6.66 6.91 12.05
N GLU A 111 5.55 6.25 11.74
CA GLU A 111 5.46 5.17 10.74
C GLU A 111 5.84 5.69 9.34
N ILE A 112 5.29 6.84 8.95
CA ILE A 112 5.58 7.49 7.67
C ILE A 112 7.04 7.93 7.61
N ALA A 113 7.50 8.71 8.60
CA ALA A 113 8.85 9.26 8.62
C ALA A 113 9.94 8.19 8.74
N THR A 114 9.68 7.09 9.45
CA THR A 114 10.67 6.02 9.59
C THR A 114 10.84 5.27 8.27
N CYS A 115 9.75 4.96 7.57
CA CYS A 115 9.81 4.35 6.25
C CYS A 115 10.51 5.28 5.23
N ASP A 116 10.18 6.58 5.26
CA ASP A 116 10.81 7.58 4.40
C ASP A 116 12.33 7.60 4.57
N ARG A 117 12.83 7.60 5.81
CA ARG A 117 14.27 7.54 6.11
C ARG A 117 14.95 6.27 5.60
N VAL A 118 14.24 5.13 5.62
CA VAL A 118 14.79 3.88 5.08
C VAL A 118 14.86 3.95 3.56
N LEU A 119 13.79 4.40 2.90
CA LEU A 119 13.71 4.55 1.45
C LEU A 119 14.70 5.61 0.92
N ALA A 120 14.94 6.69 1.68
CA ALA A 120 15.90 7.74 1.31
C ALA A 120 17.34 7.24 1.19
N LYS A 121 17.66 6.05 1.70
CA LYS A 121 18.95 5.38 1.47
C LYS A 121 19.03 4.77 0.06
N LEU A 122 17.90 4.53 -0.60
CA LEU A 122 17.80 3.86 -1.90
C LEU A 122 17.49 4.85 -3.04
N VAL A 123 16.71 5.88 -2.77
CA VAL A 123 16.27 6.88 -3.75
C VAL A 123 16.40 8.29 -3.20
N LYS A 124 16.61 9.26 -4.10
CA LYS A 124 16.80 10.68 -3.70
C LYS A 124 15.56 11.32 -3.07
N VAL A 125 14.38 10.92 -3.54
CA VAL A 125 13.09 11.52 -3.11
C VAL A 125 12.02 10.44 -3.15
N VAL A 126 11.31 10.26 -2.04
CA VAL A 126 10.08 9.49 -1.97
C VAL A 126 8.92 10.46 -2.25
N LYS A 127 8.12 10.17 -3.28
CA LYS A 127 7.06 11.10 -3.74
C LYS A 127 5.68 10.66 -3.33
N GLY A 128 5.45 9.36 -3.30
CA GLY A 128 4.15 8.74 -3.13
C GLY A 128 4.02 7.95 -1.84
N PHE A 129 2.81 7.93 -1.32
CA PHE A 129 2.41 7.12 -0.18
C PHE A 129 1.18 6.27 -0.53
N ARG A 130 1.07 5.11 0.09
CA ARG A 130 -0.15 4.32 0.14
C ARG A 130 -0.31 3.72 1.54
N ALA A 131 -1.49 3.91 2.14
CA ALA A 131 -1.76 3.33 3.45
C ALA A 131 -2.04 1.83 3.36
N PRO A 132 -1.49 1.02 4.28
CA PRO A 132 -1.96 -0.34 4.48
C PRO A 132 -3.48 -0.38 4.65
N GLY A 133 -4.13 -1.35 3.99
CA GLY A 133 -5.57 -1.54 4.10
C GLY A 133 -6.45 -0.51 3.39
N TYR A 134 -5.87 0.47 2.67
CA TYR A 134 -6.61 1.49 1.91
C TYR A 134 -7.54 2.33 2.80
N ASP A 135 -7.07 2.73 3.97
CA ASP A 135 -7.76 3.65 4.87
C ASP A 135 -6.99 4.97 5.00
N VAL A 136 -7.69 6.09 5.17
CA VAL A 136 -7.08 7.42 5.21
C VAL A 136 -7.72 8.27 6.32
N SER A 137 -6.91 9.10 6.97
CA SER A 137 -7.38 10.05 7.97
C SER A 137 -6.83 11.46 7.75
N PRO A 138 -7.47 12.48 8.33
CA PRO A 138 -6.92 13.85 8.33
C PRO A 138 -5.52 13.93 8.92
N ALA A 139 -5.24 13.18 9.99
CA ALA A 139 -3.92 13.16 10.64
C ALA A 139 -2.84 12.57 9.72
N MET A 140 -3.17 11.52 8.97
CA MET A 140 -2.26 10.95 7.98
C MET A 140 -2.00 11.92 6.83
N LEU A 141 -3.04 12.56 6.30
CA LEU A 141 -2.90 13.55 5.24
C LEU A 141 -2.05 14.75 5.69
N ASP A 142 -2.20 15.19 6.95
CA ASP A 142 -1.38 16.25 7.54
C ASP A 142 0.10 15.83 7.63
N SER A 143 0.37 14.62 8.08
CA SER A 143 1.74 14.08 8.14
C SER A 143 2.36 14.02 6.74
N LEU A 144 1.65 13.50 5.74
CA LEU A 144 2.13 13.44 4.35
C LEU A 144 2.44 14.83 3.80
N ALA A 145 1.58 15.81 4.08
CA ALA A 145 1.79 17.20 3.66
C ALA A 145 3.04 17.82 4.32
N ARG A 146 3.26 17.61 5.62
CA ARG A 146 4.45 18.09 6.35
C ARG A 146 5.73 17.46 5.84
N HIS A 147 5.72 16.18 5.46
CA HIS A 147 6.87 15.48 4.88
C HIS A 147 7.07 15.74 3.39
N GLY A 148 6.23 16.58 2.76
CA GLY A 148 6.40 17.00 1.36
C GLY A 148 6.06 15.94 0.32
N TYR A 149 5.20 14.98 0.66
CA TYR A 149 4.70 14.02 -0.31
C TYR A 149 3.93 14.71 -1.43
N ARG A 150 4.09 14.20 -2.65
CA ARG A 150 3.42 14.75 -3.83
C ARG A 150 2.05 14.15 -4.06
N TYR A 151 1.89 12.89 -3.69
CA TYR A 151 0.61 12.19 -3.81
C TYR A 151 0.42 11.12 -2.72
N ASP A 152 -0.84 10.86 -2.44
CA ASP A 152 -1.35 9.69 -1.73
C ASP A 152 -2.13 8.82 -2.70
N SER A 153 -2.17 7.50 -2.49
CA SER A 153 -2.96 6.55 -3.28
C SER A 153 -3.67 5.56 -2.36
N SER A 154 -4.29 6.09 -1.31
CA SER A 154 -4.93 5.29 -0.26
C SER A 154 -6.45 5.18 -0.43
N ILE A 155 -7.08 6.02 -1.24
CA ILE A 155 -8.52 5.98 -1.45
C ILE A 155 -8.88 4.87 -2.44
N PHE A 156 -9.78 3.99 -2.01
CA PHE A 156 -10.29 2.89 -2.82
C PHE A 156 -11.81 2.97 -2.91
N PRO A 157 -12.38 3.73 -3.88
CA PRO A 157 -13.81 4.02 -3.93
C PRO A 157 -14.61 2.88 -4.61
N ALA A 158 -14.54 1.66 -4.03
CA ALA A 158 -15.14 0.43 -4.55
C ALA A 158 -16.17 -0.17 -3.60
N PRO A 159 -17.42 0.34 -3.54
CA PRO A 159 -18.44 -0.13 -2.58
C PRO A 159 -18.69 -1.64 -2.66
N GLY A 160 -18.78 -2.20 -3.87
CA GLY A 160 -19.01 -3.63 -4.07
C GLY A 160 -17.89 -4.50 -3.52
N TYR A 161 -16.63 -4.06 -3.66
CA TYR A 161 -15.48 -4.74 -3.06
C TYR A 161 -15.58 -4.76 -1.53
N TYR A 162 -15.88 -3.63 -0.90
CA TYR A 162 -15.98 -3.56 0.55
C TYR A 162 -17.20 -4.29 1.09
N ALA A 163 -18.32 -4.36 0.36
CA ALA A 163 -19.45 -5.18 0.71
C ALA A 163 -19.08 -6.68 0.72
N ALA A 164 -18.38 -7.15 -0.32
CA ALA A 164 -17.88 -8.53 -0.38
C ALA A 164 -16.86 -8.81 0.74
N LYS A 165 -15.92 -7.90 0.99
CA LYS A 165 -14.95 -8.00 2.09
C LYS A 165 -15.65 -8.10 3.45
N ALA A 166 -16.65 -7.27 3.71
CA ALA A 166 -17.43 -7.29 4.95
C ALA A 166 -18.18 -8.61 5.13
N ALA A 167 -18.77 -9.15 4.06
CA ALA A 167 -19.46 -10.45 4.11
C ALA A 167 -18.49 -11.60 4.44
N VAL A 168 -17.29 -11.61 3.85
CA VAL A 168 -16.25 -12.59 4.17
C VAL A 168 -15.80 -12.46 5.62
N MET A 169 -15.56 -11.24 6.10
CA MET A 169 -15.18 -10.99 7.51
C MET A 169 -16.25 -11.47 8.48
N ALA A 170 -17.54 -11.21 8.18
CA ALA A 170 -18.65 -11.68 8.99
C ALA A 170 -18.75 -13.22 9.00
N GLY A 171 -18.57 -13.86 7.85
CA GLY A 171 -18.54 -15.33 7.76
C GLY A 171 -17.41 -15.96 8.58
N LEU A 172 -16.20 -15.38 8.50
CA LEU A 172 -15.05 -15.83 9.30
C LEU A 172 -15.31 -15.65 10.81
N ALA A 173 -15.89 -14.51 11.21
CA ALA A 173 -16.24 -14.25 12.60
C ALA A 173 -17.30 -15.24 13.12
N ALA A 174 -18.34 -15.55 12.33
CA ALA A 174 -19.34 -16.55 12.66
C ALA A 174 -18.73 -17.97 12.79
N ALA A 175 -17.66 -18.25 12.05
CA ALA A 175 -16.89 -19.50 12.16
C ALA A 175 -15.85 -19.49 13.31
N GLY A 176 -15.88 -18.49 14.20
CA GLY A 176 -14.93 -18.36 15.32
C GLY A 176 -13.50 -17.94 14.90
N ARG A 177 -13.32 -17.42 13.69
CA ARG A 177 -12.02 -16.99 13.11
C ARG A 177 -12.07 -15.53 12.68
N PRO A 178 -12.18 -14.56 13.59
CA PRO A 178 -12.31 -13.16 13.22
C PRO A 178 -11.05 -12.69 12.46
N SER A 179 -11.29 -11.97 11.36
CA SER A 179 -10.22 -11.34 10.59
C SER A 179 -9.83 -10.01 11.22
N GLY A 180 -8.52 -9.72 11.32
CA GLY A 180 -7.98 -8.41 11.69
C GLY A 180 -7.96 -7.39 10.54
N ALA A 181 -8.51 -7.75 9.37
CA ALA A 181 -8.64 -6.80 8.27
C ALA A 181 -9.57 -5.64 8.65
N VAL A 182 -9.27 -4.44 8.15
CA VAL A 182 -10.10 -3.25 8.38
C VAL A 182 -10.96 -2.94 7.16
N LEU A 183 -12.11 -2.33 7.42
CA LEU A 183 -12.91 -1.69 6.38
C LEU A 183 -12.54 -0.20 6.36
N THR A 184 -12.47 0.38 5.17
CA THR A 184 -12.22 1.82 5.03
C THR A 184 -13.36 2.65 5.60
N ASP A 185 -13.10 3.94 5.86
CA ASP A 185 -14.17 4.88 6.21
C ASP A 185 -15.27 4.86 5.12
N PRO A 186 -16.55 4.67 5.47
CA PRO A 186 -17.65 4.63 4.48
C PRO A 186 -17.69 5.86 3.56
N ARG A 187 -17.22 7.01 4.03
CA ARG A 187 -17.15 8.23 3.23
C ARG A 187 -16.16 8.12 2.07
N ALA A 188 -15.12 7.29 2.20
CA ALA A 188 -14.16 7.02 1.13
C ALA A 188 -14.80 6.29 -0.06
N LEU A 189 -15.88 5.54 0.17
CA LEU A 189 -16.60 4.83 -0.89
C LEU A 189 -17.27 5.78 -1.89
N ALA A 190 -17.59 7.01 -1.46
CA ALA A 190 -18.17 8.07 -2.28
C ALA A 190 -17.12 9.06 -2.82
N ALA A 191 -15.84 8.85 -2.55
CA ALA A 191 -14.77 9.72 -3.02
C ALA A 191 -14.72 9.80 -4.55
N PRO A 192 -14.16 10.90 -5.11
CA PRO A 192 -13.93 11.01 -6.54
C PRO A 192 -13.09 9.82 -7.04
N PRO A 193 -13.46 9.18 -8.16
CA PRO A 193 -12.66 8.08 -8.73
C PRO A 193 -11.49 8.57 -9.59
N GLU A 194 -11.45 9.87 -9.92
CA GLU A 194 -10.35 10.49 -10.66
C GLU A 194 -9.37 11.18 -9.69
N PRO A 195 -8.11 11.44 -10.10
CA PRO A 195 -7.17 12.21 -9.32
C PRO A 195 -7.72 13.56 -8.84
N TYR A 196 -7.49 13.91 -7.58
CA TYR A 196 -7.97 15.18 -7.01
C TYR A 196 -7.05 15.67 -5.88
N ARG A 197 -7.14 16.97 -5.56
CA ARG A 197 -6.57 17.50 -4.32
C ARG A 197 -7.57 17.29 -3.19
N PRO A 198 -7.20 16.59 -2.11
CA PRO A 198 -8.13 16.36 -1.00
C PRO A 198 -8.31 17.61 -0.13
N ALA A 199 -9.40 17.64 0.62
CA ALA A 199 -9.56 18.57 1.73
C ALA A 199 -8.84 18.02 2.97
N MET A 200 -8.03 18.83 3.64
CA MET A 200 -7.19 18.40 4.78
C MET A 200 -7.99 17.75 5.92
N THR A 201 -9.22 18.22 6.16
CA THR A 201 -10.11 17.67 7.21
C THR A 201 -11.06 16.58 6.72
N SER A 202 -11.09 16.32 5.42
CA SER A 202 -11.99 15.34 4.79
C SER A 202 -11.32 14.76 3.55
N PRO A 203 -10.36 13.84 3.70
CA PRO A 203 -9.52 13.35 2.60
C PRO A 203 -10.29 12.80 1.40
N TRP A 204 -11.50 12.28 1.62
CA TRP A 204 -12.40 11.76 0.58
C TRP A 204 -13.17 12.83 -0.20
N ARG A 205 -12.95 14.13 0.07
CA ARG A 205 -13.57 15.24 -0.63
C ARG A 205 -12.51 16.08 -1.34
N ARG A 206 -12.91 16.69 -2.45
CA ARG A 206 -12.07 17.68 -3.15
C ARG A 206 -11.82 18.89 -2.25
N GLY A 207 -10.59 19.42 -2.29
CA GLY A 207 -10.12 20.56 -1.53
C GLY A 207 -8.83 21.13 -2.11
N GLN A 208 -7.91 21.58 -1.26
CA GLN A 208 -6.70 22.29 -1.66
C GLN A 208 -5.43 21.77 -0.94
N ALA A 209 -5.39 20.48 -0.58
CA ALA A 209 -4.18 19.91 -0.01
C ALA A 209 -2.96 20.15 -0.93
N PRO A 210 -1.74 20.26 -0.39
CA PRO A 210 -0.53 20.42 -1.20
C PRO A 210 -0.18 19.19 -2.05
N LEU A 211 -0.77 18.05 -1.73
CA LEU A 211 -0.59 16.78 -2.46
C LEU A 211 -1.87 16.36 -3.21
N VAL A 212 -1.72 15.40 -4.11
CA VAL A 212 -2.82 14.84 -4.91
C VAL A 212 -3.19 13.47 -4.38
N GLU A 213 -4.48 13.18 -4.27
CA GLU A 213 -4.96 11.81 -4.15
C GLU A 213 -5.05 11.17 -5.53
N LEU A 214 -4.44 10.00 -5.67
CA LEU A 214 -4.53 9.12 -6.84
C LEU A 214 -5.34 7.87 -6.46
N PRO A 215 -6.68 7.91 -6.53
CA PRO A 215 -7.49 6.79 -6.08
C PRO A 215 -7.17 5.50 -6.85
N ILE A 216 -7.35 4.36 -6.20
CA ILE A 216 -7.30 3.07 -6.87
C ILE A 216 -8.34 3.07 -7.99
N ALA A 217 -7.91 2.71 -9.20
CA ALA A 217 -8.73 2.79 -10.38
C ALA A 217 -9.96 1.89 -10.29
N VAL A 218 -11.11 2.47 -10.60
CA VAL A 218 -12.41 1.79 -10.67
C VAL A 218 -13.11 2.17 -11.97
N THR A 219 -14.01 1.33 -12.43
CA THR A 219 -14.88 1.67 -13.59
C THR A 219 -15.80 2.84 -13.23
N PRO A 220 -16.11 3.74 -14.20
CA PRO A 220 -16.79 5.02 -13.88
C PRO A 220 -18.13 4.87 -13.18
N TRP A 221 -18.99 3.96 -13.62
CA TRP A 221 -20.37 3.84 -13.13
C TRP A 221 -20.54 2.75 -12.08
N THR A 222 -19.98 1.57 -12.35
CA THR A 222 -20.16 0.39 -11.49
C THR A 222 -19.16 0.33 -10.34
N ARG A 223 -18.11 1.15 -10.40
CA ARG A 223 -17.00 1.17 -9.41
C ARG A 223 -16.37 -0.21 -9.17
N VAL A 224 -16.32 -1.03 -10.23
CA VAL A 224 -15.57 -2.29 -10.22
C VAL A 224 -14.08 -1.96 -10.25
N PRO A 225 -13.30 -2.46 -9.30
CA PRO A 225 -11.88 -2.11 -9.19
C PRO A 225 -11.04 -2.74 -10.31
N ALA A 226 -10.11 -1.96 -10.85
CA ALA A 226 -9.08 -2.44 -11.78
C ALA A 226 -7.84 -2.89 -10.99
N ILE A 227 -7.98 -3.97 -10.23
CA ILE A 227 -6.91 -4.59 -9.41
C ILE A 227 -6.62 -6.00 -9.89
N GLY A 228 -5.45 -6.54 -9.54
CA GLY A 228 -5.02 -7.88 -9.97
C GLY A 228 -6.06 -8.97 -9.74
N THR A 229 -6.69 -9.00 -8.56
CA THR A 229 -7.73 -9.98 -8.22
C THR A 229 -8.93 -9.90 -9.16
N THR A 230 -9.43 -8.70 -9.47
CA THR A 230 -10.56 -8.52 -10.39
C THR A 230 -10.18 -8.93 -11.82
N LEU A 231 -8.96 -8.60 -12.25
CA LEU A 231 -8.47 -8.96 -13.58
C LEU A 231 -8.30 -10.48 -13.74
N LEU A 232 -7.93 -11.20 -12.68
CA LEU A 232 -7.79 -12.66 -12.70
C LEU A 232 -9.13 -13.40 -12.82
N VAL A 233 -10.23 -12.81 -12.32
CA VAL A 233 -11.55 -13.43 -12.35
C VAL A 233 -12.46 -12.86 -13.45
N ALA A 234 -11.99 -11.86 -14.19
CA ALA A 234 -12.74 -11.34 -15.33
C ALA A 234 -12.79 -12.38 -16.46
N PRO A 235 -13.95 -12.62 -17.06
CA PRO A 235 -14.02 -13.45 -18.26
C PRO A 235 -13.18 -12.84 -19.39
N THR A 236 -12.38 -13.67 -20.03
CA THR A 236 -11.56 -13.29 -21.23
C THR A 236 -12.43 -13.08 -22.44
#